data_b41e8f9c180d8289259fcac4b9fe64ad
#
_entry.id   b41e8f9c180d8289259fcac4b9fe64ad
#
_cell.length_a   1.000
_cell.length_b   1.000
_cell.length_c   1.000
_cell.angle_alpha   90.00
_cell.angle_beta   90.00
_cell.angle_gamma   90.00
#
_symmetry.space_group_name_H-M   'P 1'
#
loop_
_entity.id
_entity.type
_entity.pdbx_description
1 polymer ?
#
loop_
_entity_poly.entity_id
_entity_poly.type
_entity_poly.pdbx_seq_one_letter_code
_entity_poly.pdbx_strand_id
1 'polypeptide(L)'
;MKKLMLLEIGVLLVILIALIIGAIGFAKPAMAPAELDVPADTAGSTNADSQARQEQTQQTTTQPPEPTWMTFPEDRALKAQQYFVYDCDTDEFLTISGTQDERIYPASITKLFTAFVAMQYIEPETQITAGDVLDLVAWGSSVAELEKGDVMTAEKLVEAMLLPSGNDAAYLLAEQAGRAMTNQEVDAQTAVALFMEEMNEQAERLGMTGTHFVNPDGIHEDTHYTTFADLVQLGKLAIENESVMKYASVPKETVQLQAGSVLWENTNALIDPQNKYYCPYAVGLKTGQTPMAGSCLLSAFQKDGKTWLIGVFGCPEIEDRFEDTLQLFTQSLAGE
;
A
#
# COMPACT_ATOMS: atom_id res chain seq x y z
N MET A 1 -49.51 0.95 0.98
CA MET A 1 -49.46 1.35 2.38
C MET A 1 -48.79 0.32 3.28
N LYS A 2 -49.18 -0.96 3.32
CA LYS A 2 -48.51 -1.96 4.23
C LYS A 2 -47.01 -2.21 3.97
N LYS A 3 -46.51 -2.15 2.72
CA LYS A 3 -45.07 -2.33 2.41
C LYS A 3 -44.19 -1.15 2.83
N LEU A 4 -44.70 0.08 2.80
CA LEU A 4 -43.99 1.27 3.24
C LEU A 4 -43.81 1.29 4.77
N MET A 5 -44.83 0.90 5.49
CA MET A 5 -44.83 0.83 6.95
C MET A 5 -43.84 -0.24 7.51
N LEU A 6 -43.66 -1.37 6.77
CA LEU A 6 -42.67 -2.39 7.18
C LEU A 6 -41.22 -1.94 6.96
N LEU A 7 -40.95 -1.08 5.98
CA LEU A 7 -39.63 -0.54 5.72
C LEU A 7 -39.21 0.47 6.81
N GLU A 8 -40.14 1.34 7.24
CA GLU A 8 -39.89 2.32 8.33
C GLU A 8 -39.65 1.66 9.68
N ILE A 9 -40.34 0.56 9.97
CA ILE A 9 -40.13 -0.20 11.22
C ILE A 9 -38.79 -0.91 11.20
N GLY A 10 -38.33 -1.41 10.06
CA GLY A 10 -37.01 -2.05 9.88
C GLY A 10 -35.86 -1.06 10.14
N VAL A 11 -35.93 0.14 9.60
CA VAL A 11 -34.90 1.19 9.77
C VAL A 11 -34.83 1.67 11.23
N LEU A 12 -35.96 1.84 11.90
CA LEU A 12 -36.00 2.23 13.32
C LEU A 12 -35.40 1.15 14.24
N LEU A 13 -35.59 -0.14 13.92
CA LEU A 13 -35.01 -1.24 14.70
C LEU A 13 -33.50 -1.31 14.59
N VAL A 14 -32.94 -1.06 13.40
CA VAL A 14 -31.48 -1.04 13.16
C VAL A 14 -30.83 0.13 13.91
N ILE A 15 -31.43 1.32 13.92
CA ILE A 15 -30.93 2.47 14.65
C ILE A 15 -30.96 2.23 16.16
N LEU A 16 -32.00 1.57 16.68
CA LEU A 16 -32.10 1.25 18.11
C LEU A 16 -31.05 0.24 18.56
N ILE A 17 -30.72 -0.77 17.74
CA ILE A 17 -29.66 -1.75 18.01
C ILE A 17 -28.28 -1.09 18.02
N ALA A 18 -28.00 -0.17 17.08
CA ALA A 18 -26.75 0.57 17.05
C ALA A 18 -26.53 1.47 18.28
N LEU A 19 -27.60 2.08 18.82
CA LEU A 19 -27.55 2.89 20.03
C LEU A 19 -27.34 2.06 21.31
N ILE A 20 -27.79 0.80 21.34
CA ILE A 20 -27.58 -0.11 22.48
C ILE A 20 -26.15 -0.66 22.51
N ILE A 21 -25.54 -0.94 21.35
CA ILE A 21 -24.14 -1.40 21.25
C ILE A 21 -23.15 -0.29 21.62
N GLY A 22 -23.45 0.96 21.33
CA GLY A 22 -22.63 2.12 21.69
C GLY A 22 -22.63 2.48 23.20
N ALA A 23 -23.55 1.92 23.99
CA ALA A 23 -23.67 2.22 25.42
C ALA A 23 -22.95 1.21 26.35
N ILE A 24 -22.40 0.11 25.81
CA ILE A 24 -21.63 -0.87 26.59
C ILE A 24 -20.15 -0.53 26.46
N GLY A 25 -19.69 0.43 27.27
CA GLY A 25 -18.28 0.77 27.40
C GLY A 25 -17.53 -0.38 28.05
N PHE A 26 -16.56 -0.98 27.35
CA PHE A 26 -15.59 -1.91 27.92
C PHE A 26 -14.65 -1.16 28.87
N ALA A 27 -14.85 -1.32 30.18
CA ALA A 27 -13.89 -0.89 31.18
C ALA A 27 -12.67 -1.84 31.13
N LYS A 28 -11.49 -1.29 30.83
CA LYS A 28 -10.22 -1.98 30.99
C LYS A 28 -9.91 -2.18 32.47
N PRO A 29 -9.52 -3.39 32.94
CA PRO A 29 -9.00 -3.55 34.29
C PRO A 29 -7.62 -2.93 34.42
N ALA A 30 -7.45 -2.06 35.42
CA ALA A 30 -6.18 -1.51 35.82
C ALA A 30 -5.31 -2.59 36.47
N MET A 31 -4.14 -2.89 35.90
CA MET A 31 -3.10 -3.69 36.58
C MET A 31 -2.33 -2.78 37.54
N ALA A 32 -2.30 -3.14 38.83
CA ALA A 32 -1.45 -2.53 39.83
C ALA A 32 0.02 -2.99 39.66
N PRO A 33 1.01 -2.13 39.94
CA PRO A 33 2.42 -2.52 39.86
C PRO A 33 2.78 -3.43 41.03
N ALA A 34 3.50 -4.52 40.75
CA ALA A 34 4.10 -5.41 41.72
C ALA A 34 5.31 -4.75 42.38
N GLU A 35 5.30 -4.62 43.71
CA GLU A 35 6.46 -4.29 44.53
C GLU A 35 7.45 -5.45 44.53
N LEU A 36 8.70 -5.15 44.20
CA LEU A 36 9.83 -6.07 44.41
C LEU A 36 10.55 -5.66 45.68
N ASP A 37 10.45 -6.53 46.69
CA ASP A 37 11.24 -6.50 47.93
C ASP A 37 12.78 -6.60 47.62
N VAL A 38 13.54 -5.66 48.15
CA VAL A 38 15.00 -5.73 48.21
C VAL A 38 15.39 -5.83 49.70
N PRO A 39 16.15 -6.86 50.13
CA PRO A 39 16.63 -6.92 51.51
C PRO A 39 17.81 -5.95 51.71
N ALA A 40 17.77 -5.22 52.84
CA ALA A 40 18.85 -4.41 53.35
C ALA A 40 19.93 -5.27 53.99
N ASP A 41 21.20 -4.97 53.74
CA ASP A 41 22.29 -5.27 54.71
C ASP A 41 23.40 -4.20 54.67
N THR A 42 23.52 -3.65 55.78
CA THR A 42 24.55 -3.01 56.63
C THR A 42 25.90 -2.54 56.07
N ALA A 43 26.10 -1.25 56.30
CA ALA A 43 27.20 -0.53 56.99
C ALA A 43 28.66 -0.72 56.59
N GLY A 44 29.27 0.42 56.27
CA GLY A 44 30.75 0.61 56.28
C GLY A 44 31.14 2.01 55.89
N SER A 45 31.38 2.88 56.91
CA SER A 45 31.88 4.24 56.83
C SER A 45 33.30 4.31 56.26
N THR A 46 33.61 5.32 55.41
CA THR A 46 34.76 6.23 55.63
C THR A 46 34.66 7.44 54.68
N ASN A 47 34.90 8.62 55.28
CA ASN A 47 35.08 9.92 54.63
C ASN A 47 36.34 9.98 53.78
N ALA A 48 36.30 10.67 52.63
CA ALA A 48 37.32 11.66 52.20
C ALA A 48 36.81 12.42 50.97
N ASP A 49 36.58 13.66 51.20
CA ASP A 49 36.95 14.88 50.45
C ASP A 49 37.35 14.74 48.98
N SER A 50 36.61 15.46 48.08
CA SER A 50 37.18 16.52 47.23
C SER A 50 36.28 16.85 46.04
N GLN A 51 35.90 18.10 46.05
CA GLN A 51 35.70 19.02 44.91
C GLN A 51 34.96 18.54 43.66
N ALA A 52 33.77 19.08 43.58
CA ALA A 52 32.93 19.20 42.39
C ALA A 52 33.70 19.75 41.19
N ARG A 53 33.66 18.99 40.10
CA ARG A 53 33.83 19.51 38.76
C ARG A 53 32.55 19.21 38.04
N GLN A 54 31.69 20.22 37.91
CA GLN A 54 30.52 20.21 37.03
C GLN A 54 31.03 20.18 35.58
N GLU A 55 31.15 19.03 35.00
CA GLU A 55 31.18 18.89 33.56
C GLU A 55 29.72 18.89 33.05
N GLN A 56 29.32 20.05 32.52
CA GLN A 56 28.14 20.16 31.67
C GLN A 56 28.40 19.32 30.43
N THR A 57 27.89 18.11 30.41
CA THR A 57 27.75 17.32 29.18
C THR A 57 26.66 17.99 28.35
N GLN A 58 27.04 18.91 27.47
CA GLN A 58 26.19 19.28 26.34
C GLN A 58 25.99 18.02 25.50
N GLN A 59 24.83 17.37 25.65
CA GLN A 59 24.33 16.44 24.67
C GLN A 59 24.03 17.27 23.41
N THR A 60 25.00 17.38 22.54
CA THR A 60 24.76 17.73 21.15
C THR A 60 23.97 16.56 20.57
N THR A 61 22.67 16.70 20.43
CA THR A 61 21.87 15.85 19.56
C THR A 61 22.35 16.11 18.14
N THR A 62 23.38 15.39 17.73
CA THR A 62 23.77 15.30 16.33
C THR A 62 22.65 14.52 15.65
N GLN A 63 21.76 15.24 15.00
CA GLN A 63 20.85 14.68 14.00
C GLN A 63 21.72 13.83 13.06
N PRO A 64 21.30 12.58 12.74
CA PRO A 64 22.06 11.77 11.79
C PRO A 64 22.29 12.60 10.51
N PRO A 65 23.48 12.51 9.89
CA PRO A 65 23.70 13.24 8.64
C PRO A 65 22.60 12.85 7.65
N GLU A 66 22.01 13.84 7.03
CA GLU A 66 21.03 13.60 5.97
C GLU A 66 21.67 12.70 4.91
N PRO A 67 20.92 11.69 4.40
CA PRO A 67 21.47 10.76 3.42
C PRO A 67 21.97 11.53 2.18
N THR A 68 23.19 11.29 1.76
CA THR A 68 23.86 11.97 0.62
C THR A 68 23.25 11.64 -0.76
N TRP A 69 22.24 10.76 -0.81
CA TRP A 69 21.57 10.31 -2.04
C TRP A 69 20.60 11.34 -2.65
N MET A 70 20.29 12.44 -1.94
CA MET A 70 19.27 13.43 -2.35
C MET A 70 19.83 14.65 -3.09
N THR A 71 21.06 14.64 -3.59
CA THR A 71 21.58 15.76 -4.35
C THR A 71 21.35 15.58 -5.83
N PHE A 72 20.32 16.25 -6.34
CA PHE A 72 20.10 16.38 -7.78
C PHE A 72 20.59 17.76 -8.25
N PRO A 73 21.16 17.87 -9.47
CA PRO A 73 21.41 19.17 -10.08
C PRO A 73 20.10 19.97 -10.15
N GLU A 74 20.15 21.27 -9.82
CA GLU A 74 18.95 22.14 -9.84
C GLU A 74 18.29 22.19 -11.21
N ASP A 75 19.06 22.04 -12.29
CA ASP A 75 18.63 22.08 -13.68
C ASP A 75 18.31 20.69 -14.27
N ARG A 76 18.33 19.62 -13.47
CA ARG A 76 17.98 18.29 -13.97
C ARG A 76 16.50 18.27 -14.36
N ALA A 77 16.23 18.10 -15.66
CA ALA A 77 14.88 17.90 -16.15
C ALA A 77 14.34 16.51 -15.75
N LEU A 78 13.09 16.46 -15.32
CA LEU A 78 12.37 15.20 -15.11
C LEU A 78 12.21 14.49 -16.46
N LYS A 79 12.31 13.17 -16.44
CA LYS A 79 12.13 12.32 -17.62
C LYS A 79 10.72 11.72 -17.69
N ALA A 80 9.98 11.74 -16.59
CA ALA A 80 8.58 11.39 -16.55
C ALA A 80 7.77 12.31 -17.48
N GLN A 81 6.90 11.72 -18.28
CA GLN A 81 5.98 12.48 -19.14
C GLN A 81 4.89 13.16 -18.31
N GLN A 82 4.45 12.49 -17.24
CA GLN A 82 3.40 12.96 -16.36
C GLN A 82 3.80 12.67 -14.90
N TYR A 83 3.52 13.61 -14.00
CA TYR A 83 3.87 13.50 -12.58
C TYR A 83 3.03 14.40 -11.70
N PHE A 84 2.98 14.05 -10.42
CA PHE A 84 2.42 14.91 -9.39
C PHE A 84 3.14 14.73 -8.04
N VAL A 85 3.07 15.77 -7.21
CA VAL A 85 3.33 15.74 -5.77
C VAL A 85 2.08 16.22 -5.07
N TYR A 86 1.59 15.44 -4.14
CA TYR A 86 0.40 15.74 -3.36
C TYR A 86 0.72 15.69 -1.86
N ASP A 87 0.36 16.74 -1.14
CA ASP A 87 0.47 16.83 0.31
C ASP A 87 -0.84 16.33 0.92
N CYS A 88 -0.77 15.21 1.65
CA CYS A 88 -1.94 14.60 2.27
C CYS A 88 -2.45 15.38 3.49
N ASP A 89 -1.63 16.21 4.10
CA ASP A 89 -1.98 16.97 5.31
C ASP A 89 -2.73 18.26 4.95
N THR A 90 -2.34 18.92 3.85
CA THR A 90 -3.04 20.11 3.34
C THR A 90 -4.13 19.79 2.32
N ASP A 91 -4.16 18.55 1.82
CA ASP A 91 -5.09 18.07 0.79
C ASP A 91 -4.94 18.81 -0.54
N GLU A 92 -3.68 19.09 -0.96
CA GLU A 92 -3.37 19.91 -2.13
C GLU A 92 -2.29 19.28 -3.02
N PHE A 93 -2.40 19.52 -4.33
CA PHE A 93 -1.31 19.26 -5.26
C PHE A 93 -0.26 20.37 -5.13
N LEU A 94 0.94 20.02 -4.68
CA LEU A 94 2.09 20.93 -4.63
C LEU A 94 2.69 21.14 -6.02
N THR A 95 2.68 20.08 -6.83
CA THR A 95 3.19 20.08 -8.19
C THR A 95 2.39 19.09 -9.03
N ILE A 96 2.09 19.46 -10.27
CA ILE A 96 1.34 18.61 -11.20
C ILE A 96 1.74 18.94 -12.65
N SER A 97 1.98 17.90 -13.47
CA SER A 97 2.13 18.03 -14.91
C SER A 97 0.77 17.89 -15.59
N GLY A 98 0.28 18.93 -16.24
CA GLY A 98 -1.06 18.90 -16.87
C GLY A 98 -2.20 19.16 -15.89
N THR A 99 -3.26 18.36 -15.95
CA THR A 99 -4.46 18.50 -15.10
C THR A 99 -4.70 17.23 -14.27
N GLN A 100 -5.35 17.40 -13.12
CA GLN A 100 -5.66 16.28 -12.24
C GLN A 100 -6.61 15.23 -12.84
N ASP A 101 -7.41 15.63 -13.84
CA ASP A 101 -8.42 14.79 -14.49
C ASP A 101 -7.93 14.15 -15.80
N GLU A 102 -6.66 14.38 -16.17
CA GLU A 102 -6.06 13.78 -17.36
C GLU A 102 -5.94 12.26 -17.19
N ARG A 103 -6.38 11.50 -18.21
CA ARG A 103 -6.31 10.05 -18.20
C ARG A 103 -4.90 9.56 -18.42
N ILE A 104 -4.51 8.60 -17.60
CA ILE A 104 -3.24 7.90 -17.67
C ILE A 104 -3.46 6.39 -17.56
N TYR A 105 -2.47 5.61 -17.99
CA TYR A 105 -2.46 4.17 -17.84
C TYR A 105 -1.76 3.79 -16.53
N PRO A 106 -2.47 3.19 -15.54
CA PRO A 106 -1.91 2.89 -14.23
C PRO A 106 -0.91 1.73 -14.23
N ALA A 107 -0.96 0.86 -15.25
CA ALA A 107 -0.23 -0.41 -15.25
C ALA A 107 -0.46 -1.17 -13.91
N SER A 108 0.56 -1.86 -13.38
CA SER A 108 0.43 -2.64 -12.13
C SER A 108 0.15 -1.83 -10.85
N ILE A 109 0.04 -0.50 -10.91
CA ILE A 109 -0.49 0.30 -9.79
C ILE A 109 -1.94 -0.12 -9.48
N THR A 110 -2.67 -0.62 -10.47
CA THR A 110 -3.99 -1.27 -10.35
C THR A 110 -4.06 -2.26 -9.20
N LYS A 111 -2.99 -3.02 -8.94
CA LYS A 111 -2.93 -4.07 -7.92
C LYS A 111 -3.14 -3.57 -6.49
N LEU A 112 -2.87 -2.30 -6.21
CA LEU A 112 -3.23 -1.69 -4.92
C LEU A 112 -4.74 -1.72 -4.71
N PHE A 113 -5.51 -1.40 -5.75
CA PHE A 113 -6.97 -1.42 -5.66
C PHE A 113 -7.52 -2.84 -5.71
N THR A 114 -6.90 -3.73 -6.48
CA THR A 114 -7.21 -5.18 -6.48
C THR A 114 -7.06 -5.77 -5.07
N ALA A 115 -5.97 -5.48 -4.36
CA ALA A 115 -5.79 -5.91 -2.97
C ALA A 115 -6.87 -5.34 -2.05
N PHE A 116 -7.11 -4.02 -2.15
CA PHE A 116 -8.11 -3.33 -1.33
C PHE A 116 -9.52 -3.92 -1.50
N VAL A 117 -9.94 -4.20 -2.74
CA VAL A 117 -11.26 -4.76 -3.01
C VAL A 117 -11.34 -6.23 -2.64
N ALA A 118 -10.35 -7.06 -3.04
CA ALA A 118 -10.39 -8.51 -2.80
C ALA A 118 -10.46 -8.84 -1.31
N MET A 119 -9.69 -8.15 -0.47
CA MET A 119 -9.64 -8.39 0.97
C MET A 119 -10.90 -7.95 1.73
N GLN A 120 -11.88 -7.35 1.07
CA GLN A 120 -13.21 -7.12 1.66
C GLN A 120 -14.11 -8.36 1.57
N TYR A 121 -13.78 -9.30 0.69
CA TYR A 121 -14.56 -10.51 0.41
C TYR A 121 -13.89 -11.80 0.85
N ILE A 122 -12.61 -11.74 1.21
CA ILE A 122 -11.79 -12.90 1.54
C ILE A 122 -11.11 -12.66 2.88
N GLU A 123 -11.34 -13.59 3.82
CA GLU A 123 -10.60 -13.55 5.10
C GLU A 123 -9.10 -13.83 4.86
N PRO A 124 -8.17 -13.13 5.55
CA PRO A 124 -6.72 -13.22 5.30
C PRO A 124 -6.17 -14.64 5.32
N GLU A 125 -6.67 -15.47 6.22
CA GLU A 125 -6.24 -16.88 6.44
C GLU A 125 -6.87 -17.88 5.47
N THR A 126 -7.76 -17.42 4.56
CA THR A 126 -8.42 -18.31 3.60
C THR A 126 -7.39 -18.97 2.70
N GLN A 127 -7.38 -20.31 2.69
CA GLN A 127 -6.51 -21.10 1.81
C GLN A 127 -7.08 -21.12 0.40
N ILE A 128 -6.30 -20.66 -0.55
CA ILE A 128 -6.64 -20.59 -1.96
C ILE A 128 -5.71 -21.51 -2.71
N THR A 129 -6.29 -22.41 -3.52
CA THR A 129 -5.54 -23.29 -4.39
C THR A 129 -5.45 -22.69 -5.78
N ALA A 130 -4.24 -22.54 -6.30
CA ALA A 130 -4.01 -22.07 -7.66
C ALA A 130 -4.58 -23.07 -8.68
N GLY A 131 -5.47 -22.58 -9.53
CA GLY A 131 -6.24 -23.38 -10.48
C GLY A 131 -6.19 -22.84 -11.89
N ASP A 132 -7.28 -23.09 -12.64
CA ASP A 132 -7.36 -22.76 -14.07
C ASP A 132 -7.39 -21.25 -14.36
N VAL A 133 -7.62 -20.40 -13.35
CA VAL A 133 -7.50 -18.94 -13.50
C VAL A 133 -6.11 -18.50 -13.95
N LEU A 134 -5.06 -19.30 -13.68
CA LEU A 134 -3.71 -19.02 -14.15
C LEU A 134 -3.59 -19.05 -15.67
N ASP A 135 -4.51 -19.73 -16.37
CA ASP A 135 -4.55 -19.73 -17.84
C ASP A 135 -5.01 -18.37 -18.43
N LEU A 136 -5.56 -17.48 -17.61
CA LEU A 136 -5.94 -16.11 -17.98
C LEU A 136 -4.76 -15.13 -17.90
N VAL A 137 -3.66 -15.51 -17.23
CA VAL A 137 -2.49 -14.65 -17.06
C VAL A 137 -1.76 -14.48 -18.39
N ALA A 138 -1.50 -13.24 -18.77
CA ALA A 138 -0.84 -12.94 -20.05
C ALA A 138 0.59 -13.50 -20.07
N TRP A 139 0.94 -14.21 -21.13
CA TRP A 139 2.27 -14.78 -21.31
C TRP A 139 3.36 -13.69 -21.32
N GLY A 140 4.44 -13.94 -20.59
CA GLY A 140 5.59 -13.03 -20.49
C GLY A 140 5.33 -11.81 -19.57
N SER A 141 4.21 -11.78 -18.85
CA SER A 141 3.94 -10.78 -17.82
C SER A 141 4.65 -11.13 -16.50
N SER A 142 4.68 -10.17 -15.56
CA SER A 142 5.27 -10.38 -14.24
C SER A 142 4.45 -11.39 -13.44
N VAL A 143 5.09 -12.38 -12.84
CA VAL A 143 4.45 -13.44 -12.03
C VAL A 143 5.21 -13.65 -10.72
N ALA A 144 4.51 -14.19 -9.73
CA ALA A 144 5.07 -14.64 -8.46
C ALA A 144 5.53 -16.11 -8.51
N GLU A 145 5.59 -16.72 -9.71
CA GLU A 145 5.96 -18.11 -9.99
C GLU A 145 4.99 -19.14 -9.39
N LEU A 146 3.69 -18.79 -9.32
CA LEU A 146 2.67 -19.70 -8.84
C LEU A 146 2.28 -20.71 -9.91
N GLU A 147 2.25 -22.00 -9.52
CA GLU A 147 1.85 -23.11 -10.39
C GLU A 147 0.49 -23.70 -9.95
N LYS A 148 -0.22 -24.33 -10.90
CA LYS A 148 -1.48 -25.04 -10.57
C LYS A 148 -1.23 -26.08 -9.49
N GLY A 149 -2.01 -26.00 -8.42
CA GLY A 149 -1.90 -26.85 -7.24
C GLY A 149 -1.18 -26.21 -6.04
N ASP A 150 -0.49 -25.06 -6.22
CA ASP A 150 0.01 -24.31 -5.08
C ASP A 150 -1.14 -23.86 -4.18
N VAL A 151 -0.92 -23.90 -2.85
CA VAL A 151 -1.90 -23.50 -1.86
C VAL A 151 -1.32 -22.39 -1.01
N MET A 152 -1.99 -21.24 -0.99
CA MET A 152 -1.55 -20.07 -0.23
C MET A 152 -2.72 -19.42 0.50
N THR A 153 -2.43 -18.69 1.57
CA THR A 153 -3.45 -17.82 2.19
C THR A 153 -3.73 -16.61 1.29
N ALA A 154 -4.92 -16.03 1.41
CA ALA A 154 -5.26 -14.79 0.70
C ALA A 154 -4.24 -13.68 1.01
N GLU A 155 -3.84 -13.55 2.27
CA GLU A 155 -2.82 -12.61 2.71
C GLU A 155 -1.48 -12.83 2.00
N LYS A 156 -1.03 -14.08 1.85
CA LYS A 156 0.22 -14.42 1.13
C LYS A 156 0.09 -14.14 -0.38
N LEU A 157 -1.11 -14.25 -0.96
CA LEU A 157 -1.36 -13.83 -2.35
C LEU A 157 -1.30 -12.31 -2.51
N VAL A 158 -1.74 -11.51 -1.51
CA VAL A 158 -1.51 -10.06 -1.52
C VAL A 158 -0.02 -9.74 -1.57
N GLU A 159 0.80 -10.42 -0.77
CA GLU A 159 2.25 -10.28 -0.80
C GLU A 159 2.83 -10.65 -2.17
N ALA A 160 2.45 -11.82 -2.72
CA ALA A 160 2.84 -12.29 -4.06
C ALA A 160 2.47 -11.29 -5.17
N MET A 161 1.35 -10.60 -5.02
CA MET A 161 0.87 -9.58 -5.96
C MET A 161 1.64 -8.25 -5.81
N LEU A 162 2.00 -7.84 -4.60
CA LEU A 162 2.58 -6.52 -4.35
C LEU A 162 4.11 -6.49 -4.47
N LEU A 163 4.84 -7.52 -4.03
CA LEU A 163 6.31 -7.56 -4.09
C LEU A 163 6.80 -7.78 -5.54
N PRO A 164 6.73 -8.99 -6.12
CA PRO A 164 7.21 -9.23 -7.47
C PRO A 164 6.24 -8.71 -8.54
N SER A 165 5.15 -8.07 -8.13
CA SER A 165 4.08 -7.62 -9.02
C SER A 165 3.36 -8.77 -9.73
N GLY A 166 3.12 -9.91 -9.03
CA GLY A 166 2.56 -11.14 -9.58
C GLY A 166 1.16 -10.95 -10.19
N ASN A 167 1.04 -11.16 -11.50
CA ASN A 167 -0.25 -11.15 -12.20
C ASN A 167 -1.05 -12.42 -11.88
N ASP A 168 -0.35 -13.55 -11.71
CA ASP A 168 -0.89 -14.82 -11.25
C ASP A 168 -1.62 -14.69 -9.90
N ALA A 169 -1.00 -14.02 -8.94
CA ALA A 169 -1.61 -13.74 -7.64
C ALA A 169 -2.82 -12.78 -7.74
N ALA A 170 -2.75 -11.78 -8.63
CA ALA A 170 -3.86 -10.86 -8.87
C ALA A 170 -5.11 -11.59 -9.39
N TYR A 171 -4.93 -12.49 -10.36
CA TYR A 171 -6.02 -13.30 -10.90
C TYR A 171 -6.58 -14.30 -9.89
N LEU A 172 -5.74 -14.93 -9.05
CA LEU A 172 -6.20 -15.82 -7.97
C LEU A 172 -7.05 -15.08 -6.93
N LEU A 173 -6.63 -13.90 -6.51
CA LEU A 173 -7.41 -13.05 -5.61
C LEU A 173 -8.72 -12.60 -6.25
N ALA A 174 -8.69 -12.17 -7.50
CA ALA A 174 -9.88 -11.76 -8.26
C ALA A 174 -10.88 -12.90 -8.42
N GLU A 175 -10.42 -14.12 -8.78
CA GLU A 175 -11.27 -15.30 -8.87
C GLU A 175 -11.91 -15.63 -7.53
N GLN A 176 -11.12 -15.70 -6.46
CA GLN A 176 -11.62 -16.06 -5.14
C GLN A 176 -12.63 -15.04 -4.61
N ALA A 177 -12.35 -13.74 -4.76
CA ALA A 177 -13.29 -12.69 -4.38
C ALA A 177 -14.58 -12.75 -5.21
N GLY A 178 -14.48 -12.90 -6.53
CA GLY A 178 -15.63 -13.03 -7.39
C GLY A 178 -16.52 -14.25 -7.08
N ARG A 179 -15.90 -15.39 -6.71
CA ARG A 179 -16.64 -16.56 -6.20
C ARG A 179 -17.36 -16.27 -4.89
N ALA A 180 -16.75 -15.47 -4.00
CA ALA A 180 -17.39 -15.08 -2.74
C ALA A 180 -18.58 -14.14 -2.93
N MET A 181 -18.68 -13.42 -4.06
CA MET A 181 -19.78 -12.51 -4.38
C MET A 181 -21.04 -13.21 -4.88
N THR A 182 -20.96 -14.50 -5.22
CA THR A 182 -22.09 -15.26 -5.75
C THR A 182 -22.35 -16.53 -4.97
N ASN A 183 -23.64 -16.95 -4.92
CA ASN A 183 -24.05 -18.23 -4.36
C ASN A 183 -24.08 -19.37 -5.40
N GLN A 184 -23.57 -19.12 -6.61
CA GLN A 184 -23.56 -20.09 -7.70
C GLN A 184 -22.14 -20.59 -7.95
N GLU A 185 -22.01 -21.83 -8.39
CA GLU A 185 -20.74 -22.29 -8.94
C GLU A 185 -20.54 -21.64 -10.32
N VAL A 186 -19.40 -20.94 -10.44
CA VAL A 186 -19.03 -20.24 -11.68
C VAL A 186 -17.61 -20.65 -12.07
N ASP A 187 -17.31 -20.60 -13.37
CA ASP A 187 -15.94 -20.78 -13.85
C ASP A 187 -15.03 -19.59 -13.49
N ALA A 188 -13.72 -19.76 -13.67
CA ALA A 188 -12.72 -18.76 -13.32
C ALA A 188 -12.95 -17.43 -14.05
N GLN A 189 -13.27 -17.47 -15.34
CA GLN A 189 -13.50 -16.27 -16.15
C GLN A 189 -14.72 -15.48 -15.66
N THR A 190 -15.80 -16.16 -15.35
CA THR A 190 -17.01 -15.55 -14.78
C THR A 190 -16.75 -14.95 -13.41
N ALA A 191 -16.00 -15.65 -12.55
CA ALA A 191 -15.64 -15.14 -11.24
C ALA A 191 -14.80 -13.86 -11.33
N VAL A 192 -13.77 -13.83 -12.19
CA VAL A 192 -12.97 -12.63 -12.45
C VAL A 192 -13.83 -11.49 -12.99
N ALA A 193 -14.80 -11.78 -13.90
CA ALA A 193 -15.69 -10.74 -14.41
C ALA A 193 -16.56 -10.12 -13.31
N LEU A 194 -17.12 -10.92 -12.40
CA LEU A 194 -17.87 -10.43 -11.23
C LEU A 194 -16.99 -9.54 -10.32
N PHE A 195 -15.75 -9.94 -10.11
CA PHE A 195 -14.80 -9.13 -9.36
C PHE A 195 -14.51 -7.78 -10.04
N MET A 196 -14.35 -7.76 -11.37
CA MET A 196 -14.10 -6.53 -12.12
C MET A 196 -15.31 -5.58 -12.12
N GLU A 197 -16.52 -6.10 -12.14
CA GLU A 197 -17.75 -5.30 -11.97
C GLU A 197 -17.73 -4.62 -10.60
N GLU A 198 -17.51 -5.38 -9.52
CA GLU A 198 -17.43 -4.84 -8.15
C GLU A 198 -16.29 -3.84 -8.00
N MET A 199 -15.12 -4.13 -8.60
CA MET A 199 -13.98 -3.24 -8.57
C MET A 199 -14.30 -1.86 -9.16
N ASN A 200 -14.99 -1.81 -10.32
CA ASN A 200 -15.41 -0.55 -10.92
C ASN A 200 -16.53 0.13 -10.12
N GLU A 201 -17.51 -0.61 -9.60
CA GLU A 201 -18.53 -0.05 -8.73
C GLU A 201 -17.94 0.55 -7.44
N GLN A 202 -16.94 -0.10 -6.85
CA GLN A 202 -16.25 0.46 -5.67
C GLN A 202 -15.45 1.71 -6.03
N ALA A 203 -14.77 1.73 -7.17
CA ALA A 203 -14.07 2.93 -7.64
C ALA A 203 -15.04 4.13 -7.74
N GLU A 204 -16.23 3.93 -8.33
CA GLU A 204 -17.25 4.97 -8.42
C GLU A 204 -17.76 5.40 -7.03
N ARG A 205 -18.07 4.43 -6.14
CA ARG A 205 -18.51 4.72 -4.75
C ARG A 205 -17.49 5.51 -3.92
N LEU A 206 -16.20 5.31 -4.20
CA LEU A 206 -15.09 5.99 -3.55
C LEU A 206 -14.72 7.33 -4.22
N GLY A 207 -15.47 7.75 -5.24
CA GLY A 207 -15.26 9.01 -5.95
C GLY A 207 -14.19 8.97 -7.03
N MET A 208 -13.66 7.78 -7.38
CA MET A 208 -12.69 7.58 -8.46
C MET A 208 -13.39 7.53 -9.83
N THR A 209 -14.11 8.61 -10.16
CA THR A 209 -15.01 8.65 -11.33
C THR A 209 -14.29 8.79 -12.68
N GLY A 210 -13.01 9.10 -12.68
CA GLY A 210 -12.13 9.13 -13.85
C GLY A 210 -11.39 7.82 -14.09
N THR A 211 -11.74 6.74 -13.37
CA THR A 211 -11.06 5.44 -13.41
C THR A 211 -11.96 4.36 -14.01
N HIS A 212 -11.35 3.48 -14.79
CA HIS A 212 -12.01 2.25 -15.27
C HIS A 212 -10.99 1.11 -15.36
N PHE A 213 -11.27 0.01 -14.69
CA PHE A 213 -10.45 -1.19 -14.65
C PHE A 213 -11.04 -2.30 -15.54
N VAL A 214 -10.20 -2.93 -16.36
CA VAL A 214 -10.58 -4.02 -17.28
C VAL A 214 -10.08 -5.38 -16.79
N ASN A 215 -8.95 -5.37 -16.06
CA ASN A 215 -8.32 -6.57 -15.53
C ASN A 215 -7.74 -6.28 -14.12
N PRO A 216 -7.47 -7.33 -13.30
CA PRO A 216 -7.02 -7.14 -11.93
C PRO A 216 -5.52 -6.82 -11.80
N ASP A 217 -4.74 -6.93 -12.88
CA ASP A 217 -3.28 -6.86 -12.86
C ASP A 217 -2.70 -5.59 -13.48
N GLY A 218 -3.50 -4.84 -14.25
CA GLY A 218 -3.08 -3.60 -14.90
C GLY A 218 -2.38 -3.78 -16.26
N ILE A 219 -2.49 -4.97 -16.87
CA ILE A 219 -2.08 -5.16 -18.27
C ILE A 219 -2.86 -4.18 -19.14
N HIS A 220 -2.16 -3.62 -20.12
CA HIS A 220 -2.70 -2.54 -20.94
C HIS A 220 -3.92 -2.96 -21.77
N GLU A 221 -4.96 -2.14 -21.64
CA GLU A 221 -6.13 -2.09 -22.49
C GLU A 221 -6.50 -0.60 -22.68
N ASP A 222 -6.94 -0.20 -23.85
CA ASP A 222 -7.26 1.21 -24.15
C ASP A 222 -8.30 1.80 -23.19
N THR A 223 -9.16 0.95 -22.63
CA THR A 223 -10.21 1.32 -21.67
C THR A 223 -9.81 1.09 -20.23
N HIS A 224 -8.56 0.70 -19.94
CA HIS A 224 -8.01 0.55 -18.60
C HIS A 224 -7.21 1.81 -18.24
N TYR A 225 -7.83 2.75 -17.54
CA TYR A 225 -7.25 4.07 -17.25
C TYR A 225 -7.63 4.57 -15.85
N THR A 226 -6.91 5.58 -15.40
CA THR A 226 -7.17 6.33 -14.18
C THR A 226 -6.81 7.81 -14.39
N THR A 227 -6.92 8.63 -13.33
CA THR A 227 -6.50 10.03 -13.30
C THR A 227 -5.62 10.31 -12.09
N PHE A 228 -4.95 11.49 -12.04
CA PHE A 228 -4.16 11.85 -10.86
C PHE A 228 -5.05 12.04 -9.62
N ALA A 229 -6.22 12.65 -9.78
CA ALA A 229 -7.17 12.80 -8.68
C ALA A 229 -7.55 11.43 -8.09
N ASP A 230 -7.85 10.45 -8.94
CA ASP A 230 -8.22 9.10 -8.52
C ASP A 230 -7.02 8.33 -7.94
N LEU A 231 -5.81 8.57 -8.46
CA LEU A 231 -4.58 7.97 -7.88
C LEU A 231 -4.24 8.54 -6.51
N VAL A 232 -4.53 9.80 -6.25
CA VAL A 232 -4.43 10.38 -4.90
C VAL A 232 -5.41 9.67 -3.97
N GLN A 233 -6.66 9.48 -4.39
CA GLN A 233 -7.65 8.73 -3.61
C GLN A 233 -7.20 7.28 -3.36
N LEU A 234 -6.71 6.59 -4.40
CA LEU A 234 -6.15 5.24 -4.27
C LEU A 234 -4.95 5.20 -3.31
N GLY A 235 -4.04 6.17 -3.40
CA GLY A 235 -2.88 6.27 -2.54
C GLY A 235 -3.25 6.45 -1.06
N LYS A 236 -4.23 7.32 -0.77
CA LYS A 236 -4.79 7.49 0.58
C LYS A 236 -5.39 6.20 1.11
N LEU A 237 -6.25 5.54 0.32
CA LEU A 237 -6.84 4.24 0.69
C LEU A 237 -5.76 3.19 0.95
N ALA A 238 -4.71 3.15 0.14
CA ALA A 238 -3.61 2.20 0.31
C ALA A 238 -2.83 2.44 1.61
N ILE A 239 -2.51 3.70 1.94
CA ILE A 239 -1.79 4.06 3.17
C ILE A 239 -2.60 3.72 4.42
N GLU A 240 -3.91 3.89 4.39
CA GLU A 240 -4.81 3.60 5.50
C GLU A 240 -5.13 2.10 5.65
N ASN A 241 -4.84 1.29 4.63
CA ASN A 241 -5.15 -0.14 4.63
C ASN A 241 -3.96 -0.96 5.16
N GLU A 242 -4.11 -1.53 6.36
CA GLU A 242 -3.06 -2.32 7.03
C GLU A 242 -2.60 -3.52 6.19
N SER A 243 -3.51 -4.22 5.51
CA SER A 243 -3.17 -5.39 4.67
C SER A 243 -2.35 -5.00 3.45
N VAL A 244 -2.63 -3.83 2.85
CA VAL A 244 -1.85 -3.31 1.71
C VAL A 244 -0.48 -2.85 2.19
N MET A 245 -0.43 -2.02 3.26
CA MET A 245 0.83 -1.44 3.74
C MET A 245 1.76 -2.47 4.34
N LYS A 246 1.23 -3.53 4.96
CA LYS A 246 2.03 -4.65 5.48
C LYS A 246 2.99 -5.21 4.42
N TYR A 247 2.57 -5.26 3.16
CA TYR A 247 3.37 -5.83 2.06
C TYR A 247 3.95 -4.79 1.11
N ALA A 248 3.27 -3.66 0.88
CA ALA A 248 3.81 -2.58 0.05
C ALA A 248 5.15 -2.02 0.58
N SER A 249 5.42 -2.17 1.88
CA SER A 249 6.65 -1.73 2.56
C SER A 249 7.71 -2.82 2.74
N VAL A 250 7.44 -4.08 2.33
CA VAL A 250 8.41 -5.20 2.46
C VAL A 250 9.36 -5.21 1.27
N PRO A 251 10.68 -5.15 1.48
CA PRO A 251 11.65 -5.15 0.37
C PRO A 251 11.73 -6.50 -0.36
N LYS A 252 11.73 -7.60 0.37
CA LYS A 252 11.85 -8.96 -0.17
C LYS A 252 11.44 -10.02 0.84
N GLU A 253 10.99 -11.16 0.33
CA GLU A 253 10.60 -12.32 1.10
C GLU A 253 11.01 -13.60 0.35
N THR A 254 11.51 -14.61 1.08
CA THR A 254 11.74 -15.95 0.51
C THR A 254 10.58 -16.87 0.86
N VAL A 255 9.90 -17.36 -0.15
CA VAL A 255 8.68 -18.16 -0.03
C VAL A 255 8.92 -19.58 -0.53
N GLN A 256 8.32 -20.56 0.14
CA GLN A 256 8.35 -21.95 -0.27
C GLN A 256 7.10 -22.28 -1.09
N LEU A 257 7.28 -22.55 -2.39
CA LEU A 257 6.26 -23.09 -3.29
C LEU A 257 6.44 -24.60 -3.46
N GLN A 258 5.53 -25.27 -4.16
CA GLN A 258 5.69 -26.71 -4.49
C GLN A 258 6.93 -26.98 -5.34
N ALA A 259 7.23 -26.09 -6.28
CA ALA A 259 8.39 -26.18 -7.16
C ALA A 259 9.73 -25.88 -6.46
N GLY A 260 9.72 -25.28 -5.27
CA GLY A 260 10.92 -24.91 -4.51
C GLY A 260 10.84 -23.55 -3.86
N SER A 261 12.00 -23.05 -3.37
CA SER A 261 12.09 -21.71 -2.79
C SER A 261 12.18 -20.64 -3.87
N VAL A 262 11.34 -19.61 -3.77
CA VAL A 262 11.34 -18.44 -4.66
C VAL A 262 11.60 -17.19 -3.83
N LEU A 263 12.43 -16.28 -4.35
CA LEU A 263 12.63 -14.96 -3.75
C LEU A 263 11.68 -13.96 -4.43
N TRP A 264 10.76 -13.40 -3.67
CA TRP A 264 9.96 -12.26 -4.11
C TRP A 264 10.65 -10.97 -3.70
N GLU A 265 11.03 -10.18 -4.68
CA GLU A 265 11.63 -8.86 -4.47
C GLU A 265 10.63 -7.78 -4.83
N ASN A 266 10.50 -6.78 -3.95
CA ASN A 266 9.63 -5.65 -4.24
C ASN A 266 10.22 -4.82 -5.38
N THR A 267 9.40 -4.59 -6.39
CA THR A 267 9.77 -3.78 -7.55
C THR A 267 9.97 -2.29 -7.24
N ASN A 268 9.57 -1.82 -6.04
CA ASN A 268 9.83 -0.47 -5.57
C ASN A 268 11.20 -0.38 -4.87
N ALA A 269 12.21 0.05 -5.63
CA ALA A 269 13.58 0.16 -5.13
C ALA A 269 13.75 1.21 -4.01
N LEU A 270 12.80 2.11 -3.81
CA LEU A 270 12.89 3.17 -2.79
C LEU A 270 12.83 2.63 -1.36
N ILE A 271 12.24 1.44 -1.17
CA ILE A 271 12.04 0.84 0.15
C ILE A 271 13.11 -0.21 0.53
N ASP A 272 13.99 -0.61 -0.39
CA ASP A 272 15.05 -1.59 -0.09
C ASP A 272 16.32 -0.89 0.40
N PRO A 273 16.74 -1.07 1.68
CA PRO A 273 17.96 -0.46 2.22
C PRO A 273 19.25 -0.88 1.51
N GLN A 274 19.23 -1.92 0.68
CA GLN A 274 20.38 -2.39 -0.10
C GLN A 274 20.41 -1.79 -1.50
N ASN A 275 19.36 -1.08 -1.92
CA ASN A 275 19.27 -0.47 -3.24
C ASN A 275 19.86 0.94 -3.25
N LYS A 276 20.49 1.33 -4.37
CA LYS A 276 21.05 2.67 -4.55
C LYS A 276 20.01 3.80 -4.52
N TYR A 277 18.73 3.48 -4.72
CA TYR A 277 17.61 4.42 -4.68
C TYR A 277 16.89 4.45 -3.33
N TYR A 278 17.39 3.73 -2.33
CA TYR A 278 16.75 3.68 -1.02
C TYR A 278 16.48 5.05 -0.43
N CYS A 279 15.26 5.26 0.05
CA CYS A 279 14.85 6.45 0.79
C CYS A 279 14.22 6.05 2.13
N PRO A 280 14.81 6.44 3.28
CA PRO A 280 14.29 6.06 4.60
C PRO A 280 12.91 6.66 4.90
N TYR A 281 12.44 7.60 4.10
CA TYR A 281 11.13 8.23 4.22
C TYR A 281 10.08 7.60 3.29
N ALA A 282 10.50 6.79 2.30
CA ALA A 282 9.58 6.06 1.44
C ALA A 282 8.95 4.88 2.21
N VAL A 283 7.62 4.83 2.25
CA VAL A 283 6.87 3.78 2.97
C VAL A 283 6.14 2.80 2.05
N GLY A 284 6.25 2.95 0.76
CA GLY A 284 5.62 2.13 -0.27
C GLY A 284 5.43 3.01 -1.52
N LEU A 285 4.60 2.78 -2.43
CA LEU A 285 3.50 1.89 -2.66
C LEU A 285 3.82 0.89 -3.80
N LYS A 286 3.50 1.27 -5.09
CA LYS A 286 3.56 0.30 -6.20
C LYS A 286 4.16 0.90 -7.48
N THR A 287 5.00 0.11 -8.14
CA THR A 287 5.47 0.35 -9.50
C THR A 287 4.49 -0.17 -10.53
N GLY A 288 4.56 0.38 -11.73
CA GLY A 288 3.86 -0.13 -12.92
C GLY A 288 4.76 -0.07 -14.14
N GLN A 289 4.51 -0.96 -15.12
CA GLN A 289 5.21 -0.91 -16.40
C GLN A 289 4.41 -1.65 -17.47
N THR A 290 4.12 -0.96 -18.55
CA THR A 290 3.66 -1.56 -19.81
C THR A 290 4.26 -0.77 -20.97
N PRO A 291 4.30 -1.30 -22.19
CA PRO A 291 4.80 -0.54 -23.35
C PRO A 291 4.10 0.82 -23.55
N MET A 292 2.80 0.92 -23.21
CA MET A 292 2.02 2.13 -23.40
C MET A 292 2.08 3.07 -22.19
N ALA A 293 2.18 2.53 -20.98
CA ALA A 293 2.29 3.34 -19.76
C ALA A 293 3.71 3.88 -19.52
N GLY A 294 4.73 3.27 -20.15
CA GLY A 294 6.12 3.47 -19.75
C GLY A 294 6.41 2.91 -18.36
N SER A 295 7.48 3.35 -17.74
CA SER A 295 7.79 3.01 -16.35
C SER A 295 7.10 3.99 -15.41
N CYS A 296 6.32 3.47 -14.44
CA CYS A 296 5.48 4.24 -13.53
C CYS A 296 5.81 3.90 -12.07
N LEU A 297 5.54 4.85 -11.19
CA LEU A 297 5.63 4.66 -9.75
C LEU A 297 4.62 5.57 -9.03
N LEU A 298 3.82 5.00 -8.16
CA LEU A 298 3.09 5.72 -7.12
C LEU A 298 3.77 5.41 -5.78
N SER A 299 4.31 6.42 -5.12
CA SER A 299 5.00 6.28 -3.83
C SER A 299 4.38 7.15 -2.75
N ALA A 300 4.44 6.64 -1.52
CA ALA A 300 4.11 7.40 -0.31
C ALA A 300 5.41 7.67 0.47
N PHE A 301 5.50 8.88 1.01
CA PHE A 301 6.60 9.32 1.86
C PHE A 301 6.06 9.86 3.18
N GLN A 302 6.76 9.53 4.27
CA GLN A 302 6.42 10.03 5.60
C GLN A 302 7.67 10.61 6.27
N LYS A 303 7.59 11.87 6.70
CA LYS A 303 8.67 12.56 7.40
C LYS A 303 8.10 13.60 8.34
N ASP A 304 8.57 13.63 9.58
CA ASP A 304 8.21 14.62 10.62
C ASP A 304 6.68 14.76 10.85
N GLY A 305 5.94 13.65 10.68
CA GLY A 305 4.49 13.60 10.87
C GLY A 305 3.67 14.03 9.65
N LYS A 306 4.32 14.40 8.55
CA LYS A 306 3.70 14.71 7.26
C LYS A 306 3.73 13.54 6.31
N THR A 307 2.78 13.51 5.38
CA THR A 307 2.64 12.46 4.37
C THR A 307 2.48 13.06 2.98
N TRP A 308 3.29 12.58 2.04
CA TRP A 308 3.19 12.95 0.62
C TRP A 308 2.92 11.73 -0.24
N LEU A 309 2.11 11.93 -1.28
CA LEU A 309 1.97 11.01 -2.41
C LEU A 309 2.68 11.62 -3.62
N ILE A 310 3.54 10.82 -4.25
CA ILE A 310 4.24 11.22 -5.47
C ILE A 310 3.99 10.17 -6.54
N GLY A 311 3.45 10.63 -7.67
CA GLY A 311 3.23 9.80 -8.85
C GLY A 311 4.11 10.25 -10.00
N VAL A 312 4.77 9.31 -10.67
CA VAL A 312 5.52 9.52 -11.92
C VAL A 312 5.12 8.48 -12.95
N PHE A 313 4.91 8.91 -14.20
CA PHE A 313 4.34 8.09 -15.27
C PHE A 313 5.03 8.39 -16.60
N GLY A 314 5.08 7.38 -17.47
CA GLY A 314 5.67 7.55 -18.80
C GLY A 314 7.18 7.74 -18.79
N CYS A 315 7.88 7.27 -17.75
CA CYS A 315 9.33 7.27 -17.74
C CYS A 315 9.86 6.30 -18.81
N PRO A 316 10.86 6.71 -19.62
CA PRO A 316 11.40 5.86 -20.68
C PRO A 316 12.16 4.64 -20.13
N GLU A 317 12.92 4.82 -19.04
CA GLU A 317 13.70 3.76 -18.40
C GLU A 317 13.16 3.44 -17.01
N ILE A 318 13.49 2.22 -16.53
CA ILE A 318 13.04 1.74 -15.21
C ILE A 318 13.60 2.62 -14.09
N GLU A 319 14.85 3.02 -14.20
CA GLU A 319 15.56 3.83 -13.22
C GLU A 319 15.01 5.25 -13.11
N ASP A 320 14.56 5.80 -14.23
CA ASP A 320 14.07 7.17 -14.31
C ASP A 320 12.93 7.44 -13.32
N ARG A 321 12.03 6.46 -13.14
CA ARG A 321 10.91 6.59 -12.17
C ARG A 321 11.39 6.80 -10.74
N PHE A 322 12.52 6.18 -10.34
CA PHE A 322 13.07 6.35 -8.99
C PHE A 322 13.80 7.68 -8.84
N GLU A 323 14.61 8.05 -9.84
CA GLU A 323 15.33 9.33 -9.84
C GLU A 323 14.38 10.52 -9.83
N ASP A 324 13.36 10.50 -10.68
CA ASP A 324 12.37 11.57 -10.76
C ASP A 324 11.52 11.67 -9.49
N THR A 325 11.11 10.52 -8.92
CA THR A 325 10.37 10.50 -7.65
C THR A 325 11.19 11.10 -6.51
N LEU A 326 12.47 10.72 -6.39
CA LEU A 326 13.37 11.26 -5.36
C LEU A 326 13.64 12.76 -5.55
N GLN A 327 13.79 13.22 -6.79
CA GLN A 327 13.95 14.64 -7.09
C GLN A 327 12.71 15.44 -6.66
N LEU A 328 11.51 14.98 -7.03
CA LEU A 328 10.25 15.60 -6.64
C LEU A 328 10.07 15.63 -5.12
N PHE A 329 10.39 14.55 -4.42
CA PHE A 329 10.37 14.51 -2.95
C PHE A 329 11.32 15.53 -2.34
N THR A 330 12.56 15.61 -2.83
CA THR A 330 13.57 16.58 -2.34
C THR A 330 13.09 18.02 -2.55
N GLN A 331 12.48 18.31 -3.71
CA GLN A 331 11.95 19.64 -4.02
C GLN A 331 10.76 20.01 -3.11
N SER A 332 9.89 19.05 -2.75
CA SER A 332 8.78 19.31 -1.82
C SER A 332 9.25 19.66 -0.42
N LEU A 333 10.36 19.04 0.04
CA LEU A 333 10.97 19.40 1.34
C LEU A 333 11.62 20.78 1.34
N ALA A 334 12.14 21.26 0.21
CA ALA A 334 12.79 22.57 0.10
C ALA A 334 11.80 23.75 0.01
N GLY A 335 10.55 23.48 -0.34
CA GLY A 335 9.46 24.46 -0.43
C GLY A 335 8.78 24.77 0.92
N GLU A 336 9.16 24.06 1.98
CA GLU A 336 8.71 24.27 3.37
C GLU A 336 9.68 25.20 4.10
#